data_4c09a42cf029a0ed5d1d2fadddf2b81e
#
_entry.id   4c09a42cf029a0ed5d1d2fadddf2b81e
#
_cell.length_a   1.000
_cell.length_b   1.000
_cell.length_c   1.000
_cell.angle_alpha   90.00
_cell.angle_beta   90.00
_cell.angle_gamma   90.00
#
_symmetry.space_group_name_H-M   'P 1'
#
loop_
_entity.id
_entity.type
_entity.pdbx_description
1 polymer ?
#
loop_
_entity_poly.entity_id
_entity_poly.type
_entity_poly.pdbx_seq_one_letter_code
_entity_poly.pdbx_strand_id
1 'polypeptide(L)'
;MSAPTPAADGAVARGRFVAFEGGEACGKSTQSALLAEVLDAVLTREPGGTVIGARLRALVLDPATEGLAPRAEALLMAADRAQHVAEVVEPALAAGRHVVTDRFAGSSIAYQGHGRGLPVEEIRGISQWATDGVWPDLIVLLDVPAEVAERRLGAARDRMESEPSAFHAAVISGFRAQAAAEPDRWVVIDGTGSIDEVAAAVRRAAAERLQLPL
;
A
#
# COMPACT_ATOMS: atom_id res chain seq x y z
N MET A 1 12.41 54.09 13.73
CA MET A 1 11.48 53.50 12.75
C MET A 1 12.02 52.10 12.40
N SER A 2 11.52 51.05 13.05
CA SER A 2 11.91 49.67 12.77
C SER A 2 11.13 49.18 11.55
N ALA A 3 11.86 48.64 10.57
CA ALA A 3 11.25 48.02 9.40
C ALA A 3 10.47 46.78 9.79
N PRO A 4 9.34 46.49 9.14
CA PRO A 4 8.59 45.27 9.44
C PRO A 4 9.38 44.04 8.96
N THR A 5 9.50 43.06 9.83
CA THR A 5 10.01 41.71 9.53
C THR A 5 9.15 41.11 8.42
N PRO A 6 9.72 40.55 7.34
CA PRO A 6 8.92 39.86 6.32
C PRO A 6 8.22 38.66 6.95
N ALA A 7 6.92 38.55 6.63
CA ALA A 7 6.11 37.39 7.02
C ALA A 7 6.75 36.12 6.47
N ALA A 8 6.77 35.05 7.31
CA ALA A 8 7.24 33.74 6.93
C ALA A 8 6.49 33.28 5.68
N ASP A 9 7.26 32.87 4.66
CA ASP A 9 6.78 32.20 3.46
C ASP A 9 5.76 31.13 3.86
N GLY A 10 4.58 31.17 3.23
CA GLY A 10 3.52 30.17 3.42
C GLY A 10 3.98 28.81 2.91
N ALA A 11 4.68 28.05 3.74
CA ALA A 11 5.04 26.67 3.42
C ALA A 11 3.74 25.90 3.15
N VAL A 12 3.63 25.33 1.95
CA VAL A 12 2.51 24.46 1.59
C VAL A 12 2.49 23.28 2.57
N ALA A 13 1.34 23.04 3.23
CA ALA A 13 1.23 21.90 4.12
C ALA A 13 1.45 20.61 3.35
N ARG A 14 2.23 19.69 3.91
CA ARG A 14 2.50 18.37 3.30
C ARG A 14 1.19 17.61 3.04
N GLY A 15 1.07 16.99 1.88
CA GLY A 15 -0.07 16.13 1.55
C GLY A 15 -0.19 14.92 2.48
N ARG A 16 -1.35 14.27 2.48
CA ARG A 16 -1.60 13.01 3.21
C ARG A 16 -1.28 11.81 2.34
N PHE A 17 -0.73 10.77 2.95
CA PHE A 17 -0.39 9.52 2.29
C PHE A 17 -1.25 8.37 2.80
N VAL A 18 -2.02 7.73 1.92
CA VAL A 18 -2.90 6.59 2.23
C VAL A 18 -2.45 5.38 1.44
N ALA A 19 -2.30 4.23 2.11
CA ALA A 19 -2.04 2.95 1.46
C ALA A 19 -3.22 2.00 1.67
N PHE A 20 -3.59 1.28 0.61
CA PHE A 20 -4.53 0.17 0.68
C PHE A 20 -3.77 -1.15 0.74
N GLU A 21 -4.12 -1.99 1.70
CA GLU A 21 -3.53 -3.30 1.92
C GLU A 21 -4.60 -4.38 1.99
N GLY A 22 -4.20 -5.65 1.83
CA GLY A 22 -5.08 -6.80 1.88
C GLY A 22 -4.68 -7.88 0.89
N GLY A 23 -5.33 -9.04 0.98
CA GLY A 23 -5.13 -10.19 0.11
C GLY A 23 -5.49 -9.91 -1.35
N GLU A 24 -5.39 -10.93 -2.20
CA GLU A 24 -5.78 -10.79 -3.60
C GLU A 24 -7.30 -10.63 -3.73
N ALA A 25 -7.74 -9.96 -4.78
CA ALA A 25 -9.15 -9.74 -5.12
C ALA A 25 -10.04 -9.15 -4.00
N CYS A 26 -9.46 -8.52 -2.95
CA CYS A 26 -10.25 -7.90 -1.89
C CYS A 26 -10.84 -6.52 -2.25
N GLY A 27 -10.55 -5.98 -3.45
CA GLY A 27 -11.12 -4.73 -3.94
C GLY A 27 -10.23 -3.49 -3.79
N LYS A 28 -8.95 -3.64 -3.43
CA LYS A 28 -8.01 -2.52 -3.23
C LYS A 28 -7.98 -1.52 -4.38
N SER A 29 -7.77 -2.00 -5.61
CA SER A 29 -7.63 -1.12 -6.79
C SER A 29 -8.90 -0.30 -7.04
N THR A 30 -10.08 -0.85 -6.79
CA THR A 30 -11.35 -0.13 -6.89
C THR A 30 -11.47 0.94 -5.81
N GLN A 31 -11.21 0.56 -4.56
CA GLN A 31 -11.39 1.45 -3.42
C GLN A 31 -10.31 2.54 -3.34
N SER A 32 -9.07 2.24 -3.74
CA SER A 32 -8.01 3.24 -3.84
C SER A 32 -8.31 4.29 -4.92
N ALA A 33 -8.86 3.87 -6.06
CA ALA A 33 -9.27 4.79 -7.12
C ALA A 33 -10.42 5.70 -6.66
N LEU A 34 -11.45 5.15 -6.01
CA LEU A 34 -12.57 5.92 -5.49
C LEU A 34 -12.15 6.93 -4.40
N LEU A 35 -11.24 6.53 -3.50
CA LEU A 35 -10.73 7.47 -2.50
C LEU A 35 -9.84 8.54 -3.12
N ALA A 36 -8.99 8.18 -4.09
CA ALA A 36 -8.13 9.13 -4.78
C ALA A 36 -8.93 10.20 -5.53
N GLU A 37 -10.05 9.83 -6.15
CA GLU A 37 -10.96 10.77 -6.81
C GLU A 37 -11.56 11.76 -5.80
N VAL A 38 -12.04 11.29 -4.65
CA VAL A 38 -12.63 12.15 -3.60
C VAL A 38 -11.61 13.11 -3.00
N LEU A 39 -10.33 12.68 -2.87
CA LEU A 39 -9.25 13.48 -2.30
C LEU A 39 -8.52 14.36 -3.32
N ASP A 40 -8.84 14.29 -4.60
CA ASP A 40 -8.01 14.85 -5.69
C ASP A 40 -6.53 14.43 -5.54
N ALA A 41 -6.30 13.16 -5.21
CA ALA A 41 -5.00 12.63 -4.87
C ALA A 41 -4.30 12.02 -6.09
N VAL A 42 -2.97 11.92 -6.00
CA VAL A 42 -2.18 11.08 -6.91
C VAL A 42 -2.51 9.62 -6.60
N LEU A 43 -3.16 8.93 -7.55
CA LEU A 43 -3.37 7.49 -7.49
C LEU A 43 -2.14 6.76 -8.03
N THR A 44 -1.62 5.81 -7.26
CA THR A 44 -0.47 5.00 -7.63
C THR A 44 -0.57 3.58 -7.08
N ARG A 45 0.49 2.77 -7.26
CA ARG A 45 0.50 1.37 -6.79
C ARG A 45 1.91 0.82 -6.60
N GLU A 46 2.06 -0.24 -5.83
CA GLU A 46 3.25 -1.08 -5.74
C GLU A 46 2.93 -2.58 -5.96
N PRO A 47 3.80 -3.32 -6.66
CA PRO A 47 4.89 -2.80 -7.47
C PRO A 47 4.39 -2.20 -8.79
N GLY A 48 5.20 -1.32 -9.41
CA GLY A 48 4.97 -0.86 -10.77
C GLY A 48 4.40 0.55 -10.90
N GLY A 49 4.56 1.42 -9.91
CA GLY A 49 4.12 2.82 -9.95
C GLY A 49 4.99 3.75 -10.79
N THR A 50 6.14 3.29 -11.28
CA THR A 50 7.08 4.04 -12.13
C THR A 50 7.48 3.24 -13.36
N VAL A 51 8.18 3.87 -14.31
CA VAL A 51 8.68 3.17 -15.51
C VAL A 51 9.67 2.05 -15.13
N ILE A 52 10.56 2.31 -14.17
CA ILE A 52 11.49 1.29 -13.65
C ILE A 52 10.70 0.25 -12.85
N GLY A 53 9.79 0.67 -12.00
CA GLY A 53 8.94 -0.20 -11.22
C GLY A 53 8.10 -1.16 -12.07
N ALA A 54 7.59 -0.70 -13.22
CA ALA A 54 6.85 -1.57 -14.14
C ALA A 54 7.70 -2.74 -14.67
N ARG A 55 9.01 -2.54 -14.86
CA ARG A 55 9.95 -3.61 -15.25
C ARG A 55 10.20 -4.57 -14.10
N LEU A 56 10.35 -4.06 -12.88
CA LEU A 56 10.48 -4.89 -11.68
C LEU A 56 9.21 -5.69 -11.43
N ARG A 57 8.03 -5.07 -11.57
CA ARG A 57 6.74 -5.75 -11.51
C ARG A 57 6.64 -6.92 -12.50
N ALA A 58 6.99 -6.66 -13.77
CA ALA A 58 6.98 -7.70 -14.79
C ALA A 58 7.85 -8.89 -14.40
N LEU A 59 9.07 -8.64 -13.87
CA LEU A 59 9.96 -9.70 -13.41
C LEU A 59 9.38 -10.47 -12.20
N VAL A 60 8.84 -9.78 -11.21
CA VAL A 60 8.40 -10.40 -9.94
C VAL A 60 7.08 -11.16 -10.09
N LEU A 61 6.16 -10.68 -10.95
CA LEU A 61 4.82 -11.26 -11.10
C LEU A 61 4.68 -12.23 -12.28
N ASP A 62 5.67 -12.28 -13.19
CA ASP A 62 5.62 -13.19 -14.34
C ASP A 62 5.62 -14.65 -13.87
N PRO A 63 4.60 -15.45 -14.23
CA PRO A 63 4.57 -16.88 -13.94
C PRO A 63 5.77 -17.66 -14.49
N ALA A 64 6.42 -17.14 -15.56
CA ALA A 64 7.62 -17.75 -16.13
C ALA A 64 8.90 -17.48 -15.31
N THR A 65 8.85 -16.59 -14.32
CA THR A 65 9.98 -16.34 -13.43
C THR A 65 10.08 -17.45 -12.38
N GLU A 66 10.79 -18.53 -12.74
CA GLU A 66 11.04 -19.66 -11.86
C GLU A 66 12.29 -19.44 -10.99
N GLY A 67 12.32 -20.06 -9.81
CA GLY A 67 13.50 -20.09 -8.94
C GLY A 67 13.90 -18.75 -8.31
N LEU A 68 13.04 -17.75 -8.32
CA LEU A 68 13.30 -16.49 -7.65
C LEU A 68 13.40 -16.71 -6.13
N ALA A 69 14.61 -16.54 -5.58
CA ALA A 69 14.83 -16.75 -4.15
C ALA A 69 14.03 -15.72 -3.31
N PRO A 70 13.47 -16.12 -2.14
CA PRO A 70 12.66 -15.21 -1.31
C PRO A 70 13.34 -13.88 -0.95
N ARG A 71 14.65 -13.90 -0.66
CA ARG A 71 15.40 -12.66 -0.40
C ARG A 71 15.56 -11.79 -1.63
N ALA A 72 15.75 -12.39 -2.82
CA ALA A 72 15.81 -11.64 -4.07
C ALA A 72 14.46 -10.99 -4.39
N GLU A 73 13.34 -11.72 -4.17
CA GLU A 73 11.99 -11.18 -4.28
C GLU A 73 11.79 -9.97 -3.37
N ALA A 74 12.17 -10.07 -2.08
CA ALA A 74 12.07 -8.98 -1.12
C ALA A 74 12.90 -7.75 -1.52
N LEU A 75 14.12 -7.95 -2.02
CA LEU A 75 14.98 -6.85 -2.49
C LEU A 75 14.44 -6.18 -3.75
N LEU A 76 13.84 -6.93 -4.68
CA LEU A 76 13.20 -6.37 -5.87
C LEU A 76 11.97 -5.52 -5.49
N MET A 77 11.16 -5.96 -4.52
CA MET A 77 10.05 -5.19 -3.99
C MET A 77 10.53 -3.91 -3.27
N ALA A 78 11.63 -3.98 -2.54
CA ALA A 78 12.23 -2.83 -1.90
C ALA A 78 12.82 -1.83 -2.91
N ALA A 79 13.43 -2.33 -3.99
CA ALA A 79 13.95 -1.50 -5.09
C ALA A 79 12.83 -0.76 -5.84
N ASP A 80 11.71 -1.45 -6.12
CA ASP A 80 10.49 -0.82 -6.68
C ASP A 80 10.00 0.31 -5.76
N ARG A 81 9.87 0.04 -4.48
CA ARG A 81 9.42 1.00 -3.47
C ARG A 81 10.33 2.22 -3.38
N ALA A 82 11.65 2.02 -3.35
CA ALA A 82 12.62 3.11 -3.30
C ALA A 82 12.46 4.06 -4.50
N GLN A 83 12.34 3.50 -5.71
CA GLN A 83 12.10 4.27 -6.92
C GLN A 83 10.75 4.99 -6.89
N HIS A 84 9.69 4.29 -6.43
CA HIS A 84 8.35 4.83 -6.33
C HIS A 84 8.26 6.01 -5.36
N VAL A 85 8.86 5.89 -4.18
CA VAL A 85 8.89 6.97 -3.19
C VAL A 85 9.63 8.19 -3.74
N ALA A 86 10.82 7.99 -4.31
CA ALA A 86 11.66 9.08 -4.81
C ALA A 86 11.04 9.81 -6.01
N GLU A 87 10.34 9.09 -6.90
CA GLU A 87 9.84 9.65 -8.16
C GLU A 87 8.40 10.16 -8.07
N VAL A 88 7.56 9.55 -7.23
CA VAL A 88 6.11 9.82 -7.20
C VAL A 88 5.64 10.29 -5.85
N VAL A 89 5.90 9.52 -4.77
CA VAL A 89 5.24 9.76 -3.48
C VAL A 89 5.76 11.03 -2.83
N GLU A 90 7.08 11.12 -2.58
CA GLU A 90 7.66 12.25 -1.86
C GLU A 90 7.50 13.59 -2.61
N PRO A 91 7.71 13.67 -3.94
CA PRO A 91 7.47 14.92 -4.67
C PRO A 91 6.01 15.39 -4.60
N ALA A 92 5.04 14.46 -4.65
CA ALA A 92 3.63 14.82 -4.55
C ALA A 92 3.28 15.33 -3.15
N LEU A 93 3.73 14.63 -2.11
CA LEU A 93 3.49 15.03 -0.71
C LEU A 93 4.15 16.39 -0.39
N ALA A 94 5.37 16.62 -0.85
CA ALA A 94 6.08 17.89 -0.67
C ALA A 94 5.36 19.05 -1.39
N ALA A 95 4.72 18.78 -2.51
CA ALA A 95 3.88 19.75 -3.23
C ALA A 95 2.48 19.96 -2.60
N GLY A 96 2.21 19.36 -1.43
CA GLY A 96 0.91 19.47 -0.76
C GLY A 96 -0.19 18.58 -1.35
N ARG A 97 0.13 17.72 -2.34
CA ARG A 97 -0.83 16.81 -2.96
C ARG A 97 -0.95 15.53 -2.13
N HIS A 98 -2.18 15.07 -1.95
CA HIS A 98 -2.41 13.76 -1.34
C HIS A 98 -1.97 12.63 -2.28
N VAL A 99 -1.59 11.49 -1.69
CA VAL A 99 -1.21 10.27 -2.43
C VAL A 99 -2.05 9.10 -1.90
N VAL A 100 -2.60 8.32 -2.82
CA VAL A 100 -3.28 7.05 -2.52
C VAL A 100 -2.59 5.94 -3.31
N THR A 101 -2.12 4.91 -2.62
CA THR A 101 -1.44 3.77 -3.27
C THR A 101 -2.19 2.46 -3.05
N ASP A 102 -2.30 1.66 -4.12
CA ASP A 102 -2.67 0.24 -4.03
C ASP A 102 -1.43 -0.57 -3.69
N ARG A 103 -1.31 -1.01 -2.45
CA ARG A 103 -0.17 -1.66 -1.78
C ARG A 103 1.00 -0.71 -1.47
N PHE A 104 1.68 -1.03 -0.39
CA PHE A 104 2.94 -0.42 0.07
C PHE A 104 3.75 -1.41 0.91
N ALA A 105 4.52 -0.92 1.87
CA ALA A 105 5.39 -1.73 2.73
C ALA A 105 4.68 -2.83 3.52
N GLY A 106 3.41 -2.63 3.90
CA GLY A 106 2.59 -3.64 4.56
C GLY A 106 2.46 -4.92 3.75
N SER A 107 2.37 -4.80 2.41
CA SER A 107 2.40 -5.95 1.50
C SER A 107 3.71 -6.73 1.59
N SER A 108 4.87 -6.08 1.60
CA SER A 108 6.16 -6.80 1.73
C SER A 108 6.28 -7.53 3.07
N ILE A 109 5.84 -6.91 4.16
CA ILE A 109 5.84 -7.55 5.49
C ILE A 109 4.91 -8.78 5.49
N ALA A 110 3.74 -8.69 4.85
CA ALA A 110 2.81 -9.82 4.76
C ALA A 110 3.30 -10.92 3.83
N TYR A 111 3.71 -10.59 2.60
CA TYR A 111 4.08 -11.57 1.57
C TYR A 111 5.47 -12.15 1.79
N GLN A 112 6.51 -11.31 1.92
CA GLN A 112 7.89 -11.77 2.08
C GLN A 112 8.19 -12.17 3.53
N GLY A 113 7.64 -11.44 4.52
CA GLY A 113 7.76 -11.77 5.94
C GLY A 113 6.97 -13.02 6.29
N HIS A 114 5.66 -12.92 6.33
CA HIS A 114 4.80 -14.03 6.78
C HIS A 114 4.65 -15.13 5.72
N GLY A 115 4.40 -14.78 4.45
CA GLY A 115 4.19 -15.72 3.36
C GLY A 115 5.43 -16.52 3.01
N ARG A 116 6.58 -15.87 2.81
CA ARG A 116 7.88 -16.53 2.51
C ARG A 116 8.65 -16.97 3.75
N GLY A 117 8.21 -16.59 4.95
CA GLY A 117 8.87 -16.96 6.21
C GLY A 117 10.20 -16.23 6.45
N LEU A 118 10.41 -15.05 5.83
CA LEU A 118 11.57 -14.23 6.14
C LEU A 118 11.36 -13.47 7.47
N PRO A 119 12.44 -13.13 8.22
CA PRO A 119 12.29 -12.37 9.45
C PRO A 119 11.56 -11.05 9.22
N VAL A 120 10.42 -10.86 9.87
CA VAL A 120 9.53 -9.69 9.69
C VAL A 120 10.28 -8.38 9.93
N GLU A 121 11.13 -8.32 10.95
CA GLU A 121 11.90 -7.12 11.28
C GLU A 121 12.96 -6.79 10.22
N GLU A 122 13.54 -7.78 9.55
CA GLU A 122 14.45 -7.54 8.42
C GLU A 122 13.69 -6.92 7.25
N ILE A 123 12.49 -7.43 6.92
CA ILE A 123 11.64 -6.89 5.85
C ILE A 123 11.16 -5.47 6.19
N ARG A 124 10.80 -5.22 7.44
CA ARG A 124 10.46 -3.88 7.93
C ARG A 124 11.64 -2.92 7.80
N GLY A 125 12.83 -3.33 8.24
CA GLY A 125 14.04 -2.53 8.16
C GLY A 125 14.44 -2.18 6.72
N ILE A 126 14.40 -3.15 5.80
CA ILE A 126 14.64 -2.92 4.36
C ILE A 126 13.61 -1.94 3.79
N SER A 127 12.33 -2.09 4.16
CA SER A 127 11.27 -1.19 3.71
C SER A 127 11.47 0.24 4.23
N GLN A 128 11.83 0.41 5.49
CA GLN A 128 12.13 1.72 6.08
C GLN A 128 13.32 2.40 5.40
N TRP A 129 14.37 1.64 5.13
CA TRP A 129 15.54 2.14 4.40
C TRP A 129 15.16 2.55 2.96
N ALA A 130 14.38 1.72 2.26
CA ALA A 130 13.97 1.97 0.89
C ALA A 130 13.06 3.21 0.74
N THR A 131 12.32 3.57 1.79
CA THR A 131 11.40 4.72 1.78
C THR A 131 12.01 6.00 2.34
N ASP A 132 13.26 5.97 2.82
CA ASP A 132 13.88 7.07 3.59
C ASP A 132 12.97 7.55 4.74
N GLY A 133 12.27 6.61 5.38
CA GLY A 133 11.33 6.87 6.47
C GLY A 133 9.95 7.40 6.05
N VAL A 134 9.68 7.59 4.77
CA VAL A 134 8.33 7.95 4.29
C VAL A 134 7.39 6.77 4.53
N TRP A 135 6.34 7.02 5.29
CA TRP A 135 5.35 6.00 5.67
C TRP A 135 3.93 6.55 5.54
N PRO A 136 2.91 5.73 5.23
CA PRO A 136 1.53 6.20 5.13
C PRO A 136 1.01 6.79 6.44
N ASP A 137 0.27 7.88 6.33
CA ASP A 137 -0.48 8.46 7.46
C ASP A 137 -1.65 7.54 7.87
N LEU A 138 -2.24 6.83 6.88
CA LEU A 138 -3.32 5.87 7.07
C LEU A 138 -3.10 4.64 6.19
N ILE A 139 -3.29 3.45 6.76
CA ILE A 139 -3.29 2.20 6.02
C ILE A 139 -4.68 1.55 6.16
N VAL A 140 -5.33 1.34 5.03
CA VAL A 140 -6.65 0.71 4.94
C VAL A 140 -6.47 -0.75 4.59
N LEU A 141 -6.73 -1.65 5.54
CA LEU A 141 -6.79 -3.08 5.30
C LEU A 141 -8.20 -3.47 4.85
N LEU A 142 -8.34 -3.88 3.59
CA LEU A 142 -9.57 -4.52 3.13
C LEU A 142 -9.50 -6.00 3.47
N ASP A 143 -10.26 -6.42 4.47
CA ASP A 143 -10.29 -7.81 4.92
C ASP A 143 -11.50 -8.51 4.33
N VAL A 144 -11.26 -9.64 3.65
CA VAL A 144 -12.31 -10.49 3.08
C VAL A 144 -12.01 -11.96 3.39
N PRO A 145 -13.04 -12.80 3.62
CA PRO A 145 -12.87 -14.23 3.72
C PRO A 145 -12.23 -14.83 2.46
N ALA A 146 -11.42 -15.88 2.62
CA ALA A 146 -10.70 -16.51 1.51
C ALA A 146 -11.66 -16.96 0.39
N GLU A 147 -12.83 -17.48 0.76
CA GLU A 147 -13.84 -17.94 -0.19
C GLU A 147 -14.45 -16.80 -1.01
N VAL A 148 -14.49 -15.58 -0.47
CA VAL A 148 -14.94 -14.38 -1.20
C VAL A 148 -13.87 -13.95 -2.17
N ALA A 149 -12.61 -13.90 -1.74
CA ALA A 149 -11.46 -13.58 -2.58
C ALA A 149 -11.33 -14.56 -3.76
N GLU A 150 -11.42 -15.86 -3.49
CA GLU A 150 -11.33 -16.90 -4.53
C GLU A 150 -12.43 -16.79 -5.60
N ARG A 151 -13.66 -16.46 -5.21
CA ARG A 151 -14.74 -16.21 -6.18
C ARG A 151 -14.55 -14.98 -7.05
N ARG A 152 -13.79 -14.00 -6.55
CA ARG A 152 -13.48 -12.75 -7.26
C ARG A 152 -12.22 -12.86 -8.14
N LEU A 153 -11.34 -13.82 -7.86
CA LEU A 153 -10.16 -14.09 -8.67
C LEU A 153 -10.53 -14.59 -10.06
N GLY A 154 -9.83 -14.06 -11.08
CA GLY A 154 -9.96 -14.51 -12.46
C GLY A 154 -9.26 -15.87 -12.71
N ALA A 155 -9.43 -16.40 -13.93
CA ALA A 155 -8.79 -17.64 -14.34
C ALA A 155 -7.27 -17.49 -14.59
N ALA A 156 -6.82 -16.32 -15.07
CA ALA A 156 -5.41 -16.02 -15.26
C ALA A 156 -4.82 -15.51 -13.95
N ARG A 157 -3.83 -16.22 -13.44
CA ARG A 157 -3.15 -15.90 -12.16
C ARG A 157 -1.70 -15.53 -12.42
N ASP A 158 -1.25 -14.50 -11.71
CA ASP A 158 0.17 -14.17 -11.66
C ASP A 158 0.94 -15.14 -10.73
N ARG A 159 2.25 -14.96 -10.63
CA ARG A 159 3.12 -15.84 -9.84
C ARG A 159 2.74 -15.82 -8.35
N MET A 160 2.33 -14.68 -7.81
CA MET A 160 1.94 -14.56 -6.39
C MET A 160 0.55 -15.14 -6.12
N GLU A 161 -0.40 -14.90 -7.04
CA GLU A 161 -1.75 -15.46 -6.98
C GLU A 161 -1.79 -16.99 -7.15
N SER A 162 -0.73 -17.56 -7.77
CA SER A 162 -0.58 -18.99 -8.01
C SER A 162 0.01 -19.76 -6.80
N GLU A 163 0.40 -19.05 -5.75
CA GLU A 163 0.94 -19.68 -4.53
C GLU A 163 -0.11 -20.55 -3.81
N PRO A 164 0.31 -21.55 -3.03
CA PRO A 164 -0.60 -22.42 -2.29
C PRO A 164 -1.47 -21.67 -1.29
N SER A 165 -2.64 -22.21 -0.94
CA SER A 165 -3.59 -21.61 0.01
C SER A 165 -2.97 -21.32 1.39
N ALA A 166 -2.02 -22.15 1.84
CA ALA A 166 -1.29 -21.92 3.09
C ALA A 166 -0.45 -20.64 3.06
N PHE A 167 0.13 -20.29 1.90
CA PHE A 167 0.84 -19.04 1.70
C PHE A 167 -0.12 -17.83 1.84
N HIS A 168 -1.26 -17.87 1.17
CA HIS A 168 -2.27 -16.81 1.27
C HIS A 168 -2.84 -16.67 2.67
N ALA A 169 -3.04 -17.78 3.39
CA ALA A 169 -3.46 -17.74 4.79
C ALA A 169 -2.41 -17.05 5.69
N ALA A 170 -1.13 -17.34 5.49
CA ALA A 170 -0.04 -16.68 6.20
C ALA A 170 0.03 -15.17 5.88
N VAL A 171 -0.16 -14.77 4.62
CA VAL A 171 -0.22 -13.37 4.18
C VAL A 171 -1.36 -12.63 4.87
N ILE A 172 -2.58 -13.19 4.87
CA ILE A 172 -3.75 -12.58 5.54
C ILE A 172 -3.50 -12.45 7.04
N SER A 173 -2.95 -13.48 7.68
CA SER A 173 -2.55 -13.42 9.10
C SER A 173 -1.52 -12.30 9.35
N GLY A 174 -0.56 -12.14 8.43
CA GLY A 174 0.44 -11.07 8.50
C GLY A 174 -0.15 -9.66 8.40
N PHE A 175 -1.15 -9.44 7.56
CA PHE A 175 -1.85 -8.16 7.50
C PHE A 175 -2.61 -7.87 8.80
N ARG A 176 -3.36 -8.86 9.32
CA ARG A 176 -4.11 -8.71 10.58
C ARG A 176 -3.19 -8.45 11.76
N ALA A 177 -2.03 -9.12 11.80
CA ALA A 177 -1.02 -8.90 12.86
C ALA A 177 -0.47 -7.47 12.82
N GLN A 178 -0.16 -6.92 11.64
CA GLN A 178 0.27 -5.54 11.48
C GLN A 178 -0.81 -4.55 11.92
N ALA A 179 -2.06 -4.76 11.49
CA ALA A 179 -3.18 -3.89 11.88
C ALA A 179 -3.41 -3.90 13.40
N ALA A 180 -3.29 -5.06 14.05
CA ALA A 180 -3.42 -5.17 15.50
C ALA A 180 -2.24 -4.52 16.26
N ALA A 181 -1.03 -4.53 15.69
CA ALA A 181 0.16 -3.94 16.30
C ALA A 181 0.20 -2.40 16.19
N GLU A 182 -0.40 -1.83 15.16
CA GLU A 182 -0.36 -0.38 14.87
C GLU A 182 -1.79 0.20 14.66
N PRO A 183 -2.72 0.09 15.63
CA PRO A 183 -4.13 0.46 15.47
C PRO A 183 -4.33 1.96 15.17
N ASP A 184 -3.39 2.81 15.55
CA ASP A 184 -3.44 4.25 15.27
C ASP A 184 -3.21 4.57 13.79
N ARG A 185 -2.50 3.71 13.07
CA ARG A 185 -2.19 3.89 11.65
C ARG A 185 -3.04 3.01 10.75
N TRP A 186 -3.48 1.86 11.21
CA TRP A 186 -4.27 0.93 10.44
C TRP A 186 -5.76 1.05 10.76
N VAL A 187 -6.59 0.87 9.73
CA VAL A 187 -8.03 0.63 9.87
C VAL A 187 -8.39 -0.63 9.09
N VAL A 188 -9.13 -1.52 9.73
CA VAL A 188 -9.63 -2.74 9.09
C VAL A 188 -11.06 -2.49 8.65
N ILE A 189 -11.31 -2.72 7.36
CA ILE A 189 -12.64 -2.54 6.73
C ILE A 189 -13.07 -3.87 6.12
N ASP A 190 -14.28 -4.29 6.44
CA ASP A 190 -14.90 -5.46 5.82
C ASP A 190 -15.14 -5.19 4.31
N GLY A 191 -14.41 -5.91 3.48
CA GLY A 191 -14.47 -5.80 2.02
C GLY A 191 -15.55 -6.68 1.38
N THR A 192 -16.47 -7.29 2.15
CA THR A 192 -17.52 -8.19 1.62
C THR A 192 -18.74 -7.46 1.07
N GLY A 193 -18.97 -6.22 1.49
CA GLY A 193 -20.07 -5.39 1.04
C GLY A 193 -20.01 -5.02 -0.45
N SER A 194 -21.02 -4.30 -0.91
CA SER A 194 -21.02 -3.67 -2.24
C SER A 194 -19.90 -2.63 -2.34
N ILE A 195 -19.53 -2.28 -3.57
CA ILE A 195 -18.49 -1.27 -3.84
C ILE A 195 -18.80 0.03 -3.09
N ASP A 196 -20.06 0.48 -3.13
CA ASP A 196 -20.50 1.74 -2.52
C ASP A 196 -20.48 1.70 -0.98
N GLU A 197 -20.89 0.57 -0.38
CA GLU A 197 -20.84 0.39 1.08
C GLU A 197 -19.41 0.42 1.60
N VAL A 198 -18.49 -0.30 0.94
CA VAL A 198 -17.08 -0.31 1.27
C VAL A 198 -16.48 1.08 1.06
N ALA A 199 -16.79 1.75 -0.06
CA ALA A 199 -16.32 3.11 -0.33
C ALA A 199 -16.79 4.13 0.73
N ALA A 200 -18.04 4.01 1.19
CA ALA A 200 -18.56 4.84 2.27
C ALA A 200 -17.82 4.59 3.59
N ALA A 201 -17.49 3.34 3.92
CA ALA A 201 -16.70 3.00 5.10
C ALA A 201 -15.27 3.53 5.00
N VAL A 202 -14.63 3.39 3.85
CA VAL A 202 -13.29 3.93 3.57
C VAL A 202 -13.26 5.45 3.73
N ARG A 203 -14.22 6.17 3.13
CA ARG A 203 -14.31 7.64 3.24
C ARG A 203 -14.47 8.09 4.70
N ARG A 204 -15.37 7.46 5.46
CA ARG A 204 -15.54 7.79 6.90
C ARG A 204 -14.23 7.60 7.66
N ALA A 205 -13.56 6.46 7.49
CA ALA A 205 -12.29 6.20 8.14
C ALA A 205 -11.21 7.21 7.76
N ALA A 206 -11.11 7.57 6.48
CA ALA A 206 -10.16 8.56 5.99
C ALA A 206 -10.46 9.96 6.55
N ALA A 207 -11.73 10.39 6.56
CA ALA A 207 -12.15 11.66 7.15
C ALA A 207 -11.76 11.78 8.63
N GLU A 208 -12.07 10.74 9.42
CA GLU A 208 -11.79 10.70 10.86
C GLU A 208 -10.30 10.68 11.16
N ARG A 209 -9.55 9.77 10.49
CA ARG A 209 -8.13 9.53 10.77
C ARG A 209 -7.21 10.63 10.27
N LEU A 210 -7.53 11.20 9.11
CA LEU A 210 -6.71 12.25 8.49
C LEU A 210 -7.19 13.66 8.80
N GLN A 211 -8.34 13.78 9.47
CA GLN A 211 -8.98 15.07 9.79
C GLN A 211 -9.24 15.90 8.51
N LEU A 212 -9.72 15.22 7.46
CA LEU A 212 -10.05 15.84 6.18
C LEU A 212 -11.57 15.97 6.02
N PRO A 213 -12.06 17.06 5.44
CA PRO A 213 -13.48 17.22 5.09
C PRO A 213 -13.79 16.37 3.84
N LEU A 214 -14.41 15.19 4.02
CA LEU A 214 -14.77 14.25 2.95
C LEU A 214 -16.27 14.00 2.88
#